data_dbfc49954abab61aa8a9aa9313697d5c
#
_entry.id   dbfc49954abab61aa8a9aa9313697d5c
#
_cell.length_a   1.000
_cell.length_b   1.000
_cell.length_c   1.000
_cell.angle_alpha   90.00
_cell.angle_beta   90.00
_cell.angle_gamma   90.00
#
_symmetry.space_group_name_H-M   'P 1'
#
loop_
_entity.id
_entity.type
_entity.pdbx_description
1 polymer ?
#
loop_
_entity_poly.entity_id
_entity_poly.type
_entity_poly.pdbx_seq_one_letter_code
_entity_poly.pdbx_strand_id
1 'polypeptide(L)'
;MVDYIILGVLVLLIILVIYLLFKVRDNDKDSLDLMERLSRFEMNINKEINDSFNTMNDKMDKKLDNMNEKVHERIDQNFEKTNKTFMSVLERLSKIDEAQKKIDSLSTNIVSLESILSDKKTRGIFGEVNLNNILSNVFGEKNDKLYHIQYKMPNDTIADSVVFAPAPLGMIAIDSKFPLENYRLMVDKNASDSVRNIATKQFKIDVKKHIDDISSKYIINGVTSDQAMMFVPAEAIFAEINAYHEDIVTYSQKKRVWLVSPTTLISTLSMIMMVVQNIERDKYTSIIHEELNKLGIEFTRFKDRFDKLSKSIQTVNKDVESFQITTDKIKKKFDSISNVEIQNNNLLEEEIEDIDYEWYG
;
A
#
# COMPACT_ATOMS: atom_id res chain seq x y z
N MET A 1 -65.10 75.82 -35.42
CA MET A 1 -63.86 75.79 -34.58
C MET A 1 -63.80 74.62 -33.63
N VAL A 2 -64.94 74.28 -32.98
CA VAL A 2 -65.01 73.17 -32.02
C VAL A 2 -64.78 71.84 -32.74
N ASP A 3 -65.33 71.64 -33.97
CA ASP A 3 -65.26 70.37 -34.76
C ASP A 3 -63.81 70.06 -35.18
N TYR A 4 -63.00 71.03 -35.51
CA TYR A 4 -61.59 70.83 -35.88
C TYR A 4 -60.74 70.41 -34.67
N ILE A 5 -61.14 70.82 -33.45
CA ILE A 5 -60.42 70.52 -32.21
C ILE A 5 -60.78 69.05 -31.87
N ILE A 6 -62.05 68.66 -32.04
CA ILE A 6 -62.50 67.27 -31.80
C ILE A 6 -61.83 66.29 -32.80
N LEU A 7 -61.76 66.66 -34.07
CA LEU A 7 -61.08 65.87 -35.08
C LEU A 7 -59.61 65.75 -34.80
N GLY A 8 -58.94 66.81 -34.33
CA GLY A 8 -57.54 66.77 -33.93
C GLY A 8 -57.27 65.85 -32.74
N VAL A 9 -58.15 65.84 -31.72
CA VAL A 9 -58.06 64.96 -30.56
C VAL A 9 -58.26 63.50 -30.99
N LEU A 10 -59.22 63.26 -31.89
CA LEU A 10 -59.52 61.90 -32.38
C LEU A 10 -58.37 61.32 -33.17
N VAL A 11 -57.70 62.09 -34.07
CA VAL A 11 -56.53 61.65 -34.78
C VAL A 11 -55.34 61.38 -33.83
N LEU A 12 -55.19 62.16 -32.77
CA LEU A 12 -54.14 61.98 -31.79
C LEU A 12 -54.37 60.69 -30.97
N LEU A 13 -55.63 60.39 -30.61
CA LEU A 13 -56.04 59.13 -29.94
C LEU A 13 -55.78 57.91 -30.81
N ILE A 14 -56.12 58.00 -32.13
CA ILE A 14 -55.85 56.93 -33.08
C ILE A 14 -54.33 56.66 -33.18
N ILE A 15 -53.50 57.69 -33.28
CA ILE A 15 -52.04 57.56 -33.32
C ILE A 15 -51.54 56.95 -32.03
N LEU A 16 -52.04 57.34 -30.86
CA LEU A 16 -51.68 56.76 -29.57
C LEU A 16 -52.08 55.27 -29.48
N VAL A 17 -53.26 54.90 -29.95
CA VAL A 17 -53.69 53.48 -29.98
C VAL A 17 -52.84 52.66 -30.93
N ILE A 18 -52.52 53.15 -32.11
CA ILE A 18 -51.61 52.49 -33.05
C ILE A 18 -50.23 52.35 -32.44
N TYR A 19 -49.68 53.36 -31.75
CA TYR A 19 -48.39 53.27 -31.06
C TYR A 19 -48.43 52.25 -29.90
N LEU A 20 -49.48 52.15 -29.13
CA LEU A 20 -49.66 51.17 -28.06
C LEU A 20 -49.78 49.74 -28.63
N LEU A 21 -50.48 49.54 -29.72
CA LEU A 21 -50.57 48.26 -30.42
C LEU A 21 -49.24 47.81 -30.98
N PHE A 22 -48.43 48.68 -31.52
CA PHE A 22 -47.05 48.37 -31.96
C PHE A 22 -46.18 48.01 -30.78
N LYS A 23 -46.24 48.75 -29.69
CA LYS A 23 -45.46 48.48 -28.49
C LYS A 23 -45.80 47.18 -27.77
N VAL A 24 -47.08 46.78 -27.78
CA VAL A 24 -47.52 45.47 -27.24
C VAL A 24 -47.05 44.34 -28.14
N ARG A 25 -47.05 44.53 -29.46
CA ARG A 25 -46.60 43.50 -30.44
C ARG A 25 -45.09 43.27 -30.41
N ASP A 26 -44.26 44.29 -30.02
CA ASP A 26 -42.83 44.09 -29.85
C ASP A 26 -42.52 43.34 -28.55
N ASN A 27 -43.31 43.55 -27.48
CA ASN A 27 -43.16 42.81 -26.21
C ASN A 27 -43.46 41.30 -26.34
N ASP A 28 -44.38 40.90 -27.25
CA ASP A 28 -44.67 39.48 -27.52
C ASP A 28 -43.53 38.75 -28.20
N LYS A 29 -42.79 39.43 -29.09
CA LYS A 29 -41.59 38.88 -29.72
C LYS A 29 -40.45 38.67 -28.73
N ASP A 30 -40.25 39.61 -27.84
CA ASP A 30 -39.21 39.51 -26.82
C ASP A 30 -39.49 38.38 -25.79
N SER A 31 -40.77 38.15 -25.45
CA SER A 31 -41.18 37.07 -24.57
C SER A 31 -41.03 35.69 -25.23
N LEU A 32 -41.31 35.54 -26.49
CA LEU A 32 -41.10 34.33 -27.30
C LEU A 32 -39.59 34.00 -27.47
N ASP A 33 -38.77 35.03 -27.76
CA ASP A 33 -37.31 34.88 -27.87
C ASP A 33 -36.68 34.47 -26.54
N LEU A 34 -37.17 35.08 -25.42
CA LEU A 34 -36.73 34.71 -24.08
C LEU A 34 -37.09 33.25 -23.74
N MET A 35 -38.28 32.81 -24.12
CA MET A 35 -38.77 31.45 -23.87
C MET A 35 -37.97 30.43 -24.71
N GLU A 36 -37.68 30.73 -25.97
CA GLU A 36 -36.85 29.88 -26.81
C GLU A 36 -35.41 29.81 -26.30
N ARG A 37 -34.85 30.91 -25.81
CA ARG A 37 -33.51 30.93 -25.18
C ARG A 37 -33.48 30.14 -23.88
N LEU A 38 -34.51 30.22 -23.02
CA LEU A 38 -34.63 29.43 -21.81
C LEU A 38 -34.75 27.94 -22.12
N SER A 39 -35.58 27.56 -23.09
CA SER A 39 -35.71 26.17 -23.52
C SER A 39 -34.43 25.61 -24.11
N ARG A 40 -33.71 26.39 -24.95
CA ARG A 40 -32.39 26.00 -25.46
C ARG A 40 -31.34 25.89 -24.36
N PHE A 41 -31.37 26.79 -23.38
CA PHE A 41 -30.47 26.77 -22.22
C PHE A 41 -30.72 25.52 -21.35
N GLU A 42 -31.99 25.20 -21.07
CA GLU A 42 -32.38 24.00 -20.34
C GLU A 42 -31.94 22.70 -21.07
N MET A 43 -32.17 22.62 -22.37
CA MET A 43 -31.76 21.48 -23.18
C MET A 43 -30.24 21.32 -23.21
N ASN A 44 -29.49 22.45 -23.31
CA ASN A 44 -28.05 22.42 -23.28
C ASN A 44 -27.49 22.02 -21.92
N ILE A 45 -28.05 22.56 -20.82
CA ILE A 45 -27.64 22.18 -19.46
C ILE A 45 -27.93 20.70 -19.19
N ASN A 46 -29.11 20.20 -19.52
CA ASN A 46 -29.45 18.79 -19.34
C ASN A 46 -28.53 17.87 -20.17
N LYS A 47 -28.21 18.27 -21.40
CA LYS A 47 -27.29 17.54 -22.24
C LYS A 47 -25.87 17.57 -21.65
N GLU A 48 -25.38 18.74 -21.23
CA GLU A 48 -24.04 18.91 -20.69
C GLU A 48 -23.85 18.18 -19.35
N ILE A 49 -24.90 18.17 -18.50
CA ILE A 49 -24.92 17.40 -17.25
C ILE A 49 -24.89 15.91 -17.54
N ASN A 50 -25.73 15.41 -18.46
CA ASN A 50 -25.75 13.99 -18.82
C ASN A 50 -24.45 13.55 -19.47
N ASP A 51 -23.89 14.33 -20.38
CA ASP A 51 -22.61 14.03 -21.05
C ASP A 51 -21.44 14.05 -20.04
N SER A 52 -21.45 15.01 -19.09
CA SER A 52 -20.47 15.09 -18.01
C SER A 52 -20.60 13.91 -17.06
N PHE A 53 -21.83 13.50 -16.76
CA PHE A 53 -22.10 12.37 -15.88
C PHE A 53 -21.66 11.04 -16.50
N ASN A 54 -21.98 10.83 -17.76
CA ASN A 54 -21.55 9.64 -18.50
C ASN A 54 -20.02 9.60 -18.62
N THR A 55 -19.41 10.75 -18.94
CA THR A 55 -17.94 10.87 -19.02
C THR A 55 -17.27 10.60 -17.66
N MET A 56 -17.89 11.04 -16.57
CA MET A 56 -17.38 10.78 -15.22
C MET A 56 -17.52 9.30 -14.83
N ASN A 57 -18.65 8.66 -15.15
CA ASN A 57 -18.87 7.23 -14.94
C ASN A 57 -17.84 6.41 -15.72
N ASP A 58 -17.67 6.70 -17.01
CA ASP A 58 -16.68 6.01 -17.86
C ASP A 58 -15.24 6.19 -17.34
N LYS A 59 -14.91 7.39 -16.86
CA LYS A 59 -13.60 7.65 -16.26
C LYS A 59 -13.42 6.94 -14.92
N MET A 60 -14.49 6.79 -14.14
CA MET A 60 -14.47 6.09 -12.86
C MET A 60 -14.32 4.59 -13.07
N ASP A 61 -15.08 4.00 -13.98
CA ASP A 61 -14.99 2.59 -14.35
C ASP A 61 -13.59 2.26 -14.90
N LYS A 62 -13.06 3.07 -15.82
CA LYS A 62 -11.68 2.90 -16.31
C LYS A 62 -10.62 3.06 -15.23
N LYS A 63 -10.83 3.94 -14.24
CA LYS A 63 -9.89 4.07 -13.10
C LYS A 63 -9.98 2.88 -12.16
N LEU A 64 -11.17 2.35 -11.91
CA LEU A 64 -11.36 1.16 -11.08
C LEU A 64 -10.77 -0.07 -11.76
N ASP A 65 -10.98 -0.25 -13.06
CA ASP A 65 -10.38 -1.34 -13.84
C ASP A 65 -8.86 -1.26 -13.83
N ASN A 66 -8.28 -0.09 -14.12
CA ASN A 66 -6.83 0.14 -14.06
C ASN A 66 -6.25 -0.07 -12.65
N MET A 67 -7.01 0.27 -11.60
CA MET A 67 -6.57 0.06 -10.22
C MET A 67 -6.60 -1.43 -9.87
N ASN A 68 -7.63 -2.14 -10.31
CA ASN A 68 -7.77 -3.59 -10.13
C ASN A 68 -6.67 -4.35 -10.88
N GLU A 69 -6.40 -3.97 -12.12
CA GLU A 69 -5.30 -4.52 -12.94
C GLU A 69 -3.93 -4.28 -12.29
N LYS A 70 -3.65 -3.06 -11.83
CA LYS A 70 -2.39 -2.74 -11.13
C LYS A 70 -2.25 -3.45 -9.78
N VAL A 71 -3.34 -3.70 -9.08
CA VAL A 71 -3.33 -4.48 -7.84
C VAL A 71 -3.02 -5.94 -8.14
N HIS A 72 -3.66 -6.53 -9.16
CA HIS A 72 -3.35 -7.89 -9.62
C HIS A 72 -1.90 -8.01 -10.10
N GLU A 73 -1.45 -7.09 -10.94
CA GLU A 73 -0.07 -7.08 -11.43
C GLU A 73 0.98 -6.97 -10.31
N ARG A 74 0.71 -6.15 -9.28
CA ARG A 74 1.59 -6.06 -8.10
C ARG A 74 1.53 -7.29 -7.21
N ILE A 75 0.39 -7.94 -7.09
CA ILE A 75 0.25 -9.21 -6.36
C ILE A 75 1.04 -10.29 -7.10
N ASP A 76 0.90 -10.40 -8.42
CA ASP A 76 1.62 -11.38 -9.23
C ASP A 76 3.14 -11.13 -9.20
N GLN A 77 3.58 -9.88 -9.36
CA GLN A 77 5.01 -9.51 -9.24
C GLN A 77 5.58 -9.81 -7.84
N ASN A 78 4.80 -9.59 -6.78
CA ASN A 78 5.23 -9.94 -5.42
C ASN A 78 5.25 -11.46 -5.20
N PHE A 79 4.30 -12.18 -5.78
CA PHE A 79 4.27 -13.64 -5.73
C PHE A 79 5.46 -14.23 -6.51
N GLU A 80 5.75 -13.68 -7.69
CA GLU A 80 6.92 -14.07 -8.50
C GLU A 80 8.25 -13.77 -7.79
N LYS A 81 8.38 -12.57 -7.17
CA LYS A 81 9.55 -12.24 -6.35
C LYS A 81 9.71 -13.15 -5.14
N THR A 82 8.60 -13.48 -4.46
CA THR A 82 8.61 -14.40 -3.32
C THR A 82 9.02 -15.79 -3.76
N ASN A 83 8.50 -16.26 -4.90
CA ASN A 83 8.84 -17.56 -5.46
C ASN A 83 10.31 -17.60 -5.94
N LYS A 84 10.81 -16.55 -6.57
CA LYS A 84 12.22 -16.40 -6.93
C LYS A 84 13.14 -16.38 -5.69
N THR A 85 12.72 -15.72 -4.63
CA THR A 85 13.47 -15.72 -3.36
C THR A 85 13.45 -17.11 -2.73
N PHE A 86 12.31 -17.79 -2.73
CA PHE A 86 12.17 -19.16 -2.23
C PHE A 86 13.00 -20.15 -3.06
N MET A 87 12.97 -20.04 -4.39
CA MET A 87 13.82 -20.82 -5.28
C MET A 87 15.31 -20.53 -5.09
N SER A 88 15.67 -19.26 -4.87
CA SER A 88 17.07 -18.89 -4.54
C SER A 88 17.52 -19.46 -3.20
N VAL A 89 16.64 -19.55 -2.20
CA VAL A 89 16.92 -20.21 -0.92
C VAL A 89 17.06 -21.72 -1.13
N LEU A 90 16.18 -22.35 -1.91
CA LEU A 90 16.30 -23.78 -2.26
C LEU A 90 17.56 -24.08 -3.08
N GLU A 91 17.93 -23.21 -4.02
CA GLU A 91 19.18 -23.32 -4.79
C GLU A 91 20.41 -23.15 -3.88
N ARG A 92 20.37 -22.22 -2.91
CA ARG A 92 21.44 -22.07 -1.91
C ARG A 92 21.50 -23.27 -0.97
N LEU A 93 20.36 -23.85 -0.55
CA LEU A 93 20.30 -25.08 0.22
C LEU A 93 20.85 -26.28 -0.60
N SER A 94 20.56 -26.34 -1.90
CA SER A 94 21.11 -27.36 -2.80
C SER A 94 22.64 -27.19 -2.98
N LYS A 95 23.14 -25.92 -3.07
CA LYS A 95 24.59 -25.64 -3.08
C LYS A 95 25.26 -25.95 -1.76
N ILE A 96 24.53 -25.90 -0.64
CA ILE A 96 25.00 -26.36 0.67
C ILE A 96 25.17 -27.87 0.66
N ASP A 97 24.26 -28.63 0.05
CA ASP A 97 24.35 -30.08 -0.09
C ASP A 97 25.54 -30.49 -0.98
N GLU A 98 25.80 -29.70 -2.03
CA GLU A 98 26.98 -29.86 -2.90
C GLU A 98 28.29 -29.45 -2.20
N ALA A 99 28.24 -28.40 -1.37
CA ALA A 99 29.34 -28.00 -0.50
C ALA A 99 29.60 -29.04 0.58
N GLN A 100 28.57 -29.68 1.12
CA GLN A 100 28.68 -30.76 2.09
C GLN A 100 29.39 -31.98 1.49
N LYS A 101 29.08 -32.36 0.24
CA LYS A 101 29.82 -33.38 -0.51
C LYS A 101 31.27 -32.99 -0.81
N LYS A 102 31.53 -31.68 -1.00
CA LYS A 102 32.91 -31.15 -1.10
C LYS A 102 33.63 -31.11 0.27
N ILE A 103 32.89 -30.88 1.37
CA ILE A 103 33.44 -30.91 2.73
C ILE A 103 33.84 -32.34 3.12
N ASP A 104 33.09 -33.37 2.72
CA ASP A 104 33.49 -34.75 2.89
C ASP A 104 34.77 -35.07 2.10
N SER A 105 34.99 -34.49 0.92
CA SER A 105 36.24 -34.61 0.17
C SER A 105 37.36 -33.68 0.74
N LEU A 106 37.01 -32.56 1.42
CA LEU A 106 37.96 -31.70 2.14
C LEU A 106 38.38 -32.25 3.49
N SER A 107 37.68 -33.22 4.04
CA SER A 107 38.11 -34.01 5.21
C SER A 107 39.50 -34.65 4.97
N THR A 108 39.83 -34.93 3.72
CA THR A 108 41.17 -35.41 3.31
C THR A 108 42.21 -34.28 3.16
N ASN A 109 41.76 -33.03 3.01
CA ASN A 109 42.64 -31.86 2.86
C ASN A 109 42.83 -31.07 4.17
N ILE A 110 42.27 -31.52 5.28
CA ILE A 110 42.48 -30.93 6.64
C ILE A 110 43.97 -30.97 7.02
N VAL A 111 44.70 -31.92 6.52
CA VAL A 111 46.15 -32.05 6.79
C VAL A 111 46.97 -30.83 6.26
N SER A 112 46.54 -30.16 5.20
CA SER A 112 47.26 -28.98 4.66
C SER A 112 46.85 -27.67 5.32
N LEU A 113 45.59 -27.54 5.81
CA LEU A 113 45.15 -26.44 6.68
C LEU A 113 45.66 -26.56 8.11
N GLU A 114 46.11 -27.74 8.48
CA GLU A 114 46.59 -28.10 9.80
C GLU A 114 47.82 -27.26 10.24
N SER A 115 48.73 -26.96 9.31
CA SER A 115 49.88 -26.12 9.60
C SER A 115 49.52 -24.65 9.85
N ILE A 116 48.47 -24.16 9.19
CA ILE A 116 47.98 -22.77 9.31
C ILE A 116 47.16 -22.58 10.60
N LEU A 117 46.39 -23.58 11.01
CA LEU A 117 45.53 -23.55 12.20
C LEU A 117 46.21 -24.06 13.47
N SER A 118 47.52 -24.33 13.43
CA SER A 118 48.31 -24.77 14.60
C SER A 118 48.37 -23.71 15.70
N ASP A 119 48.37 -22.44 15.33
CA ASP A 119 48.42 -21.33 16.29
C ASP A 119 47.03 -20.91 16.77
N LYS A 120 46.89 -20.73 18.10
CA LYS A 120 45.63 -20.35 18.75
C LYS A 120 45.06 -19.00 18.26
N LYS A 121 45.93 -18.03 17.96
CA LYS A 121 45.58 -16.71 17.48
C LYS A 121 45.01 -16.79 16.05
N THR A 122 45.69 -17.53 15.18
CA THR A 122 45.23 -17.75 13.80
C THR A 122 43.89 -18.47 13.72
N ARG A 123 43.62 -19.46 14.61
CA ARG A 123 42.32 -20.09 14.72
C ARG A 123 41.21 -19.13 15.12
N GLY A 124 41.49 -18.21 16.09
CA GLY A 124 40.54 -17.17 16.50
C GLY A 124 40.17 -16.28 15.32
N ILE A 125 41.17 -15.72 14.63
CA ILE A 125 40.96 -14.87 13.46
C ILE A 125 40.17 -15.60 12.37
N PHE A 126 40.49 -16.86 12.08
CA PHE A 126 39.76 -17.65 11.08
C PHE A 126 38.30 -17.79 11.43
N GLY A 127 37.95 -18.07 12.70
CA GLY A 127 36.59 -18.18 13.15
C GLY A 127 35.82 -16.86 13.02
N GLU A 128 36.42 -15.75 13.43
CA GLU A 128 35.82 -14.42 13.34
C GLU A 128 35.62 -13.99 11.87
N VAL A 129 36.60 -14.20 11.00
CA VAL A 129 36.49 -13.88 9.56
C VAL A 129 35.39 -14.72 8.90
N ASN A 130 35.30 -16.01 9.24
CA ASN A 130 34.26 -16.88 8.70
C ASN A 130 32.87 -16.46 9.15
N LEU A 131 32.69 -16.16 10.45
CA LEU A 131 31.45 -15.60 11.00
C LEU A 131 31.05 -14.32 10.28
N ASN A 132 31.98 -13.43 10.07
CA ASN A 132 31.79 -12.14 9.41
C ASN A 132 31.32 -12.31 7.96
N ASN A 133 31.99 -13.20 7.21
CA ASN A 133 31.60 -13.52 5.83
C ASN A 133 30.18 -14.10 5.75
N ILE A 134 29.80 -14.95 6.70
CA ILE A 134 28.44 -15.50 6.76
C ILE A 134 27.42 -14.40 7.00
N LEU A 135 27.65 -13.51 7.97
CA LEU A 135 26.75 -12.41 8.28
C LEU A 135 26.59 -11.44 7.11
N SER A 136 27.71 -11.04 6.48
CA SER A 136 27.67 -10.15 5.31
C SER A 136 27.00 -10.78 4.09
N ASN A 137 27.17 -12.09 3.89
CA ASN A 137 26.51 -12.79 2.79
C ASN A 137 24.98 -12.93 2.98
N VAL A 138 24.50 -13.09 4.22
CA VAL A 138 23.09 -13.25 4.50
C VAL A 138 22.37 -11.89 4.61
N PHE A 139 22.94 -10.94 5.33
CA PHE A 139 22.30 -9.65 5.62
C PHE A 139 22.73 -8.51 4.70
N GLY A 140 23.75 -8.72 3.90
CA GLY A 140 24.40 -7.69 3.08
C GLY A 140 25.55 -6.98 3.81
N GLU A 141 26.49 -6.43 3.05
CA GLU A 141 27.59 -5.67 3.63
C GLU A 141 27.09 -4.42 4.36
N LYS A 142 27.64 -4.14 5.55
CA LYS A 142 27.36 -2.94 6.38
C LYS A 142 25.88 -2.71 6.70
N ASN A 143 25.17 -3.76 7.07
CA ASN A 143 23.77 -3.66 7.51
C ASN A 143 23.69 -3.47 9.03
N ASP A 144 24.04 -2.29 9.52
CA ASP A 144 24.06 -1.96 10.93
C ASP A 144 22.70 -2.08 11.65
N LYS A 145 21.62 -2.22 10.89
CA LYS A 145 20.28 -2.46 11.45
C LYS A 145 20.07 -3.92 11.87
N LEU A 146 20.76 -4.85 11.22
CA LEU A 146 20.55 -6.28 11.43
C LEU A 146 21.68 -6.96 12.18
N TYR A 147 22.93 -6.50 12.05
CA TYR A 147 24.07 -7.07 12.79
C TYR A 147 25.20 -6.07 13.02
N HIS A 148 25.96 -6.31 14.08
CA HIS A 148 27.22 -5.63 14.35
C HIS A 148 28.32 -6.64 14.69
N ILE A 149 29.53 -6.32 14.27
CA ILE A 149 30.75 -7.10 14.55
C ILE A 149 31.48 -6.44 15.70
N GLN A 150 32.15 -7.23 16.55
CA GLN A 150 32.90 -6.78 17.72
C GLN A 150 32.07 -5.80 18.58
N TYR A 151 30.87 -6.23 18.94
CA TYR A 151 29.89 -5.39 19.61
C TYR A 151 30.18 -5.30 21.12
N LYS A 152 30.33 -4.06 21.60
CA LYS A 152 30.52 -3.81 23.03
C LYS A 152 29.17 -3.91 23.76
N MET A 153 29.04 -4.89 24.63
CA MET A 153 27.86 -5.13 25.43
C MET A 153 27.78 -4.14 26.63
N PRO A 154 26.57 -3.92 27.22
CA PRO A 154 26.41 -3.02 28.36
C PRO A 154 27.20 -3.41 29.64
N ASN A 155 27.62 -4.67 29.73
CA ASN A 155 28.45 -5.19 30.82
C ASN A 155 29.97 -5.13 30.51
N ASP A 156 30.36 -4.26 29.52
CA ASP A 156 31.73 -4.06 29.04
C ASP A 156 32.41 -5.28 28.42
N THR A 157 31.72 -6.38 28.19
CA THR A 157 32.21 -7.50 27.39
C THR A 157 32.04 -7.19 25.92
N ILE A 158 32.87 -7.84 25.06
CA ILE A 158 32.78 -7.69 23.61
C ILE A 158 32.36 -9.05 23.04
N ALA A 159 31.25 -9.07 22.31
CA ALA A 159 30.81 -10.22 21.54
C ALA A 159 31.41 -10.16 20.13
N ASP A 160 31.80 -11.30 19.55
CA ASP A 160 32.35 -11.35 18.18
C ASP A 160 31.37 -10.78 17.17
N SER A 161 30.07 -11.04 17.39
CA SER A 161 28.99 -10.40 16.65
C SER A 161 27.67 -10.40 17.44
N VAL A 162 26.76 -9.49 17.06
CA VAL A 162 25.37 -9.50 17.51
C VAL A 162 24.45 -9.40 16.30
N VAL A 163 23.29 -10.06 16.40
CA VAL A 163 22.20 -9.99 15.41
C VAL A 163 20.99 -9.38 16.08
N PHE A 164 20.41 -8.35 15.45
CA PHE A 164 19.20 -7.70 15.92
C PHE A 164 17.98 -8.37 15.26
N ALA A 165 17.45 -9.39 15.95
CA ALA A 165 16.24 -10.07 15.51
C ALA A 165 14.99 -9.32 15.98
N PRO A 166 13.85 -9.46 15.29
CA PRO A 166 12.59 -8.88 15.73
C PRO A 166 12.11 -9.49 17.05
N ALA A 167 11.28 -8.76 17.77
CA ALA A 167 10.59 -9.31 18.93
C ALA A 167 9.81 -10.61 18.55
N PRO A 168 9.82 -11.65 19.40
CA PRO A 168 10.32 -11.63 20.77
C PRO A 168 11.82 -12.01 20.93
N LEU A 169 12.54 -12.29 19.85
CA LEU A 169 13.92 -12.78 19.93
C LEU A 169 14.91 -11.71 20.40
N GLY A 170 14.81 -10.46 19.95
CA GLY A 170 15.68 -9.37 20.36
C GLY A 170 17.13 -9.51 19.87
N MET A 171 18.07 -8.98 20.64
CA MET A 171 19.50 -9.00 20.32
C MET A 171 20.12 -10.34 20.69
N ILE A 172 20.62 -11.07 19.69
CA ILE A 172 21.27 -12.38 19.86
C ILE A 172 22.77 -12.21 19.71
N ALA A 173 23.54 -12.54 20.73
CA ALA A 173 24.99 -12.55 20.66
C ALA A 173 25.49 -13.85 20.03
N ILE A 174 26.53 -13.74 19.21
CA ILE A 174 27.23 -14.85 18.58
C ILE A 174 28.72 -14.74 18.90
N ASP A 175 29.28 -15.83 19.40
CA ASP A 175 30.69 -15.90 19.77
C ASP A 175 31.32 -17.11 19.08
N SER A 176 32.46 -16.89 18.44
CA SER A 176 33.18 -17.92 17.65
C SER A 176 34.17 -18.67 18.54
N LYS A 177 34.03 -19.98 18.61
CA LYS A 177 34.93 -20.84 19.39
C LYS A 177 35.36 -22.04 18.57
N PHE A 178 36.68 -22.25 18.50
CA PHE A 178 37.29 -23.31 17.72
C PHE A 178 38.07 -24.30 18.61
N PRO A 179 37.42 -25.26 19.30
CA PRO A 179 38.03 -26.21 20.23
C PRO A 179 38.77 -27.32 19.49
N LEU A 180 39.77 -26.97 18.68
CA LEU A 180 40.48 -27.91 17.78
C LEU A 180 41.53 -28.76 18.50
N GLU A 181 42.14 -28.25 19.57
CA GLU A 181 43.36 -28.84 20.17
C GLU A 181 43.12 -30.26 20.70
N ASN A 182 42.16 -30.42 21.58
CA ASN A 182 41.78 -31.73 22.14
C ASN A 182 40.96 -32.57 21.17
N TYR A 183 40.23 -31.93 20.23
CA TYR A 183 39.54 -32.65 19.15
C TYR A 183 40.50 -33.44 18.29
N ARG A 184 41.63 -32.84 17.86
CA ARG A 184 42.66 -33.52 17.06
C ARG A 184 43.23 -34.77 17.74
N LEU A 185 43.61 -34.65 19.01
CA LEU A 185 44.15 -35.77 19.79
C LEU A 185 43.08 -36.89 20.00
N MET A 186 41.81 -36.48 20.12
CA MET A 186 40.69 -37.41 20.28
C MET A 186 40.45 -38.26 19.02
N VAL A 187 40.58 -37.67 17.83
CA VAL A 187 40.29 -38.33 16.55
C VAL A 187 41.55 -38.93 15.89
N ASP A 188 42.74 -38.73 16.46
CA ASP A 188 43.99 -39.26 15.94
C ASP A 188 44.05 -40.76 16.06
N LYS A 189 44.03 -41.44 14.93
CA LYS A 189 44.09 -42.91 14.85
C LYS A 189 45.46 -43.50 15.27
N ASN A 190 46.52 -42.70 15.27
CA ASN A 190 47.83 -43.09 15.65
C ASN A 190 48.09 -42.92 17.18
N ALA A 191 47.24 -42.18 17.86
CA ALA A 191 47.32 -42.00 19.30
C ALA A 191 46.83 -43.25 20.04
N SER A 192 47.44 -43.54 21.21
CA SER A 192 46.98 -44.63 22.08
C SER A 192 45.56 -44.35 22.62
N ASP A 193 44.82 -45.42 22.96
CA ASP A 193 43.48 -45.29 23.55
C ASP A 193 43.50 -44.46 24.84
N SER A 194 44.52 -44.54 25.61
CA SER A 194 44.69 -43.73 26.84
C SER A 194 44.76 -42.23 26.48
N VAL A 195 45.54 -41.86 25.49
CA VAL A 195 45.69 -40.44 25.04
C VAL A 195 44.36 -39.96 24.48
N ARG A 196 43.68 -40.73 23.64
CA ARG A 196 42.36 -40.37 23.07
C ARG A 196 41.31 -40.18 24.15
N ASN A 197 41.24 -41.07 25.14
CA ASN A 197 40.34 -40.95 26.28
C ASN A 197 40.58 -39.68 27.14
N ILE A 198 41.83 -39.33 27.37
CA ILE A 198 42.18 -38.10 28.08
C ILE A 198 41.75 -36.90 27.26
N ALA A 199 42.06 -36.87 25.99
CA ALA A 199 41.71 -35.78 25.07
C ALA A 199 40.20 -35.64 24.96
N THR A 200 39.41 -36.73 24.91
CA THR A 200 37.94 -36.69 24.91
C THR A 200 37.37 -36.04 26.18
N LYS A 201 37.91 -36.37 27.35
CA LYS A 201 37.50 -35.73 28.60
C LYS A 201 37.82 -34.23 28.60
N GLN A 202 39.00 -33.86 28.17
CA GLN A 202 39.45 -32.48 28.15
C GLN A 202 38.63 -31.67 27.10
N PHE A 203 38.36 -32.24 25.94
CA PHE A 203 37.50 -31.64 24.92
C PHE A 203 36.13 -31.28 25.50
N LYS A 204 35.49 -32.20 26.23
CA LYS A 204 34.21 -31.95 26.90
C LYS A 204 34.28 -30.81 27.90
N ILE A 205 35.34 -30.75 28.70
CA ILE A 205 35.56 -29.67 29.66
C ILE A 205 35.72 -28.33 28.95
N ASP A 206 36.52 -28.27 27.90
CA ASP A 206 36.79 -27.06 27.14
C ASP A 206 35.53 -26.51 26.52
N VAL A 207 34.73 -27.37 25.84
CA VAL A 207 33.47 -26.96 25.22
C VAL A 207 32.45 -26.47 26.24
N LYS A 208 32.30 -27.17 27.36
CA LYS A 208 31.41 -26.73 28.48
C LYS A 208 31.86 -25.41 29.07
N LYS A 209 33.14 -25.17 29.21
CA LYS A 209 33.69 -23.88 29.64
C LYS A 209 33.35 -22.74 28.66
N HIS A 210 33.46 -22.97 27.36
CA HIS A 210 33.06 -22.00 26.36
C HIS A 210 31.56 -21.69 26.44
N ILE A 211 30.73 -22.70 26.64
CA ILE A 211 29.27 -22.54 26.84
C ILE A 211 28.99 -21.68 28.09
N ASP A 212 29.67 -21.93 29.19
CA ASP A 212 29.51 -21.14 30.43
C ASP A 212 29.96 -19.69 30.22
N ASP A 213 31.09 -19.47 29.59
CA ASP A 213 31.61 -18.15 29.27
C ASP A 213 30.60 -17.34 28.41
N ILE A 214 30.03 -17.95 27.38
CA ILE A 214 29.05 -17.33 26.49
C ILE A 214 27.75 -17.01 27.24
N SER A 215 27.21 -17.99 27.98
CA SER A 215 25.99 -17.83 28.75
C SER A 215 26.09 -16.68 29.75
N SER A 216 27.22 -16.62 30.50
CA SER A 216 27.41 -15.62 31.55
C SER A 216 27.71 -14.22 31.06
N LYS A 217 28.39 -14.10 29.86
CA LYS A 217 28.80 -12.82 29.33
C LYS A 217 27.72 -12.16 28.46
N TYR A 218 26.97 -12.94 27.72
CA TYR A 218 26.17 -12.41 26.62
C TYR A 218 24.65 -12.60 26.77
N ILE A 219 24.20 -13.40 27.73
CA ILE A 219 22.75 -13.48 28.09
C ILE A 219 22.49 -12.50 29.21
N ILE A 220 22.08 -11.27 28.87
CA ILE A 220 21.83 -10.17 29.80
C ILE A 220 20.32 -9.92 29.86
N ASN A 221 19.73 -10.18 31.04
CA ASN A 221 18.28 -10.07 31.24
C ASN A 221 17.77 -8.65 30.90
N GLY A 222 16.74 -8.57 30.03
CA GLY A 222 16.13 -7.30 29.62
C GLY A 222 16.91 -6.51 28.56
N VAL A 223 18.09 -6.99 28.14
CA VAL A 223 18.94 -6.35 27.13
C VAL A 223 19.12 -7.22 25.88
N THR A 224 19.53 -8.49 26.10
CA THR A 224 19.73 -9.44 25.00
C THR A 224 18.59 -10.44 24.94
N SER A 225 18.57 -11.24 23.86
CA SER A 225 17.80 -12.48 23.84
C SER A 225 18.14 -13.32 25.10
N ASP A 226 17.20 -14.14 25.51
CA ASP A 226 17.44 -15.14 26.55
C ASP A 226 18.29 -16.33 26.06
N GLN A 227 18.81 -16.22 24.85
CA GLN A 227 19.65 -17.20 24.16
C GLN A 227 20.82 -16.52 23.49
N ALA A 228 21.97 -17.24 23.41
CA ALA A 228 23.15 -16.84 22.65
C ALA A 228 23.60 -17.99 21.73
N MET A 229 24.46 -17.70 20.76
CA MET A 229 25.00 -18.71 19.83
C MET A 229 26.48 -18.90 20.04
N MET A 230 26.92 -20.16 20.11
CA MET A 230 28.31 -20.55 20.01
C MET A 230 28.58 -21.03 18.58
N PHE A 231 29.29 -20.23 17.81
CA PHE A 231 29.69 -20.57 16.44
C PHE A 231 30.92 -21.46 16.44
N VAL A 232 30.78 -22.64 15.90
CA VAL A 232 31.86 -23.64 15.70
C VAL A 232 32.24 -23.63 14.22
N PRO A 233 33.40 -23.01 13.83
CA PRO A 233 33.74 -22.81 12.41
C PRO A 233 34.00 -24.11 11.63
N ALA A 234 34.16 -25.23 12.31
CA ALA A 234 34.42 -26.55 11.68
C ALA A 234 33.18 -27.46 11.80
N GLU A 235 32.60 -27.82 10.64
CA GLU A 235 31.46 -28.76 10.57
C GLU A 235 31.78 -30.10 11.22
N ALA A 236 33.02 -30.61 11.05
CA ALA A 236 33.43 -31.89 11.65
C ALA A 236 33.37 -31.88 13.18
N ILE A 237 33.77 -30.79 13.83
CA ILE A 237 33.67 -30.64 15.29
C ILE A 237 32.22 -30.54 15.74
N PHE A 238 31.41 -29.79 15.00
CA PHE A 238 29.98 -29.67 15.27
C PHE A 238 29.26 -31.03 15.13
N ALA A 239 29.56 -31.77 14.08
CA ALA A 239 29.02 -33.11 13.85
C ALA A 239 29.43 -34.09 14.96
N GLU A 240 30.70 -34.08 15.36
CA GLU A 240 31.21 -34.89 16.48
C GLU A 240 30.46 -34.60 17.79
N ILE A 241 30.28 -33.31 18.12
CA ILE A 241 29.53 -32.92 19.33
C ILE A 241 28.11 -33.48 19.30
N ASN A 242 27.42 -33.32 18.18
CA ASN A 242 26.02 -33.75 18.09
C ASN A 242 25.85 -35.29 17.99
N ALA A 243 26.79 -36.00 17.36
CA ALA A 243 26.69 -37.43 17.18
C ALA A 243 27.14 -38.25 18.42
N TYR A 244 28.17 -37.76 19.13
CA TYR A 244 28.81 -38.58 20.17
C TYR A 244 28.87 -37.94 21.55
N HIS A 245 28.44 -36.65 21.70
CA HIS A 245 28.53 -35.94 22.97
C HIS A 245 27.19 -35.30 23.39
N GLU A 246 26.15 -36.12 23.51
CA GLU A 246 24.79 -35.70 23.93
C GLU A 246 24.81 -34.90 25.24
N ASP A 247 25.76 -35.21 26.15
CA ASP A 247 25.94 -34.49 27.43
C ASP A 247 26.36 -33.02 27.20
N ILE A 248 27.11 -32.70 26.14
CA ILE A 248 27.44 -31.31 25.75
C ILE A 248 26.20 -30.61 25.18
N VAL A 249 25.46 -31.27 24.28
CA VAL A 249 24.23 -30.74 23.67
C VAL A 249 23.19 -30.40 24.75
N THR A 250 22.92 -31.35 25.64
CA THR A 250 22.01 -31.15 26.79
C THR A 250 22.48 -30.01 27.69
N TYR A 251 23.80 -29.91 27.94
CA TYR A 251 24.37 -28.84 28.71
C TYR A 251 24.20 -27.47 28.06
N SER A 252 24.45 -27.34 26.79
CA SER A 252 24.28 -26.09 26.02
C SER A 252 22.85 -25.62 26.05
N GLN A 253 21.86 -26.50 25.88
CA GLN A 253 20.44 -26.19 25.98
C GLN A 253 20.05 -25.66 27.37
N LYS A 254 20.55 -26.27 28.44
CA LYS A 254 20.33 -25.80 29.84
C LYS A 254 20.89 -24.41 30.07
N LYS A 255 22.01 -24.10 29.41
CA LYS A 255 22.69 -22.79 29.51
C LYS A 255 22.14 -21.78 28.48
N ARG A 256 21.15 -22.17 27.65
CA ARG A 256 20.55 -21.37 26.59
C ARG A 256 21.56 -20.88 25.56
N VAL A 257 22.59 -21.70 25.28
CA VAL A 257 23.60 -21.45 24.26
C VAL A 257 23.41 -22.43 23.11
N TRP A 258 23.06 -21.94 21.93
CA TRP A 258 22.88 -22.76 20.74
C TRP A 258 24.24 -23.00 20.07
N LEU A 259 24.58 -24.27 19.88
CA LEU A 259 25.74 -24.63 19.08
C LEU A 259 25.34 -24.52 17.62
N VAL A 260 26.12 -23.79 16.83
CA VAL A 260 25.87 -23.59 15.41
C VAL A 260 27.15 -23.78 14.59
N SER A 261 27.03 -24.48 13.49
CA SER A 261 28.06 -24.63 12.46
C SER A 261 27.90 -23.58 11.36
N PRO A 262 28.80 -23.42 10.40
CA PRO A 262 28.60 -22.56 9.23
C PRO A 262 27.26 -22.81 8.54
N THR A 263 26.91 -24.07 8.27
CA THR A 263 25.67 -24.45 7.59
C THR A 263 24.43 -24.13 8.41
N THR A 264 24.41 -24.48 9.69
CA THR A 264 23.26 -24.23 10.57
C THR A 264 23.10 -22.74 10.89
N LEU A 265 24.20 -22.00 11.00
CA LEU A 265 24.19 -20.55 11.18
C LEU A 265 23.56 -19.85 9.97
N ILE A 266 23.98 -20.17 8.74
CA ILE A 266 23.39 -19.63 7.51
C ILE A 266 21.88 -19.87 7.49
N SER A 267 21.44 -21.10 7.81
CA SER A 267 20.01 -21.44 7.84
C SER A 267 19.25 -20.63 8.88
N THR A 268 19.79 -20.49 10.08
CA THR A 268 19.17 -19.71 11.17
C THR A 268 19.08 -18.23 10.81
N LEU A 269 20.17 -17.62 10.31
CA LEU A 269 20.19 -16.24 9.90
C LEU A 269 19.24 -15.97 8.71
N SER A 270 19.14 -16.90 7.77
CA SER A 270 18.19 -16.79 6.67
C SER A 270 16.74 -16.80 7.15
N MET A 271 16.40 -17.63 8.14
CA MET A 271 15.08 -17.60 8.78
C MET A 271 14.81 -16.26 9.48
N ILE A 272 15.77 -15.74 10.22
CA ILE A 272 15.67 -14.41 10.87
C ILE A 272 15.41 -13.34 9.80
N MET A 273 16.14 -13.36 8.69
CA MET A 273 15.97 -12.41 7.58
C MET A 273 14.56 -12.49 6.97
N MET A 274 14.02 -13.71 6.79
CA MET A 274 12.64 -13.90 6.32
C MET A 274 11.61 -13.30 7.29
N VAL A 275 11.80 -13.48 8.59
CA VAL A 275 10.91 -12.89 9.62
C VAL A 275 10.98 -11.35 9.57
N VAL A 276 12.18 -10.78 9.49
CA VAL A 276 12.36 -9.31 9.34
C VAL A 276 11.60 -8.79 8.12
N GLN A 277 11.80 -9.42 6.96
CA GLN A 277 11.13 -9.02 5.71
C GLN A 277 9.59 -9.14 5.81
N ASN A 278 9.08 -10.16 6.48
CA ASN A 278 7.65 -10.33 6.66
C ASN A 278 7.06 -9.24 7.58
N ILE A 279 7.73 -8.92 8.68
CA ILE A 279 7.30 -7.84 9.60
C ILE A 279 7.29 -6.48 8.88
N GLU A 280 8.30 -6.18 8.08
CA GLU A 280 8.32 -4.96 7.26
C GLU A 280 7.15 -4.94 6.26
N ARG A 281 6.87 -6.05 5.60
CA ARG A 281 5.74 -6.19 4.67
C ARG A 281 4.40 -5.99 5.38
N ASP A 282 4.22 -6.58 6.56
CA ASP A 282 2.97 -6.46 7.33
C ASP A 282 2.71 -5.01 7.76
N LYS A 283 3.75 -4.26 8.12
CA LYS A 283 3.63 -2.82 8.39
C LYS A 283 3.13 -2.05 7.18
N TYR A 284 3.69 -2.30 6.00
CA TYR A 284 3.23 -1.65 4.76
C TYR A 284 1.79 -2.04 4.40
N THR A 285 1.44 -3.31 4.58
CA THR A 285 0.07 -3.80 4.34
C THR A 285 -0.93 -3.12 5.29
N SER A 286 -0.59 -2.96 6.56
CA SER A 286 -1.42 -2.27 7.55
C SER A 286 -1.67 -0.80 7.17
N ILE A 287 -0.63 -0.08 6.73
CA ILE A 287 -0.74 1.30 6.26
C ILE A 287 -1.65 1.39 5.03
N ILE A 288 -1.49 0.48 4.07
CA ILE A 288 -2.34 0.43 2.87
C ILE A 288 -3.81 0.19 3.25
N HIS A 289 -4.09 -0.72 4.17
CA HIS A 289 -5.46 -0.97 4.66
C HIS A 289 -6.06 0.26 5.34
N GLU A 290 -5.29 0.98 6.14
CA GLU A 290 -5.75 2.22 6.77
C GLU A 290 -6.10 3.29 5.74
N GLU A 291 -5.25 3.51 4.74
CA GLU A 291 -5.49 4.47 3.66
C GLU A 291 -6.68 4.07 2.76
N LEU A 292 -6.85 2.78 2.48
CA LEU A 292 -8.02 2.27 1.75
C LEU A 292 -9.32 2.49 2.54
N ASN A 293 -9.30 2.32 3.85
CA ASN A 293 -10.46 2.60 4.70
C ASN A 293 -10.82 4.10 4.70
N LYS A 294 -9.83 4.98 4.78
CA LYS A 294 -10.03 6.43 4.66
C LYS A 294 -10.64 6.79 3.30
N LEU A 295 -10.12 6.21 2.23
CA LEU A 295 -10.65 6.41 0.88
C LEU A 295 -12.11 5.91 0.78
N GLY A 296 -12.46 4.78 1.36
CA GLY A 296 -13.83 4.26 1.43
C GLY A 296 -14.81 5.23 2.10
N ILE A 297 -14.38 5.87 3.19
CA ILE A 297 -15.17 6.91 3.88
C ILE A 297 -15.40 8.12 2.96
N GLU A 298 -14.37 8.59 2.27
CA GLU A 298 -14.49 9.73 1.34
C GLU A 298 -15.39 9.38 0.13
N PHE A 299 -15.35 8.15 -0.37
CA PHE A 299 -16.27 7.67 -1.41
C PHE A 299 -17.73 7.69 -0.94
N THR A 300 -17.99 7.27 0.29
CA THR A 300 -19.34 7.32 0.88
C THR A 300 -19.83 8.77 0.98
N ARG A 301 -19.01 9.68 1.45
CA ARG A 301 -19.31 11.12 1.51
C ARG A 301 -19.55 11.74 0.14
N PHE A 302 -18.74 11.33 -0.85
CA PHE A 302 -18.93 11.77 -2.23
C PHE A 302 -20.28 11.30 -2.77
N LYS A 303 -20.63 10.02 -2.58
CA LYS A 303 -21.92 9.47 -2.99
C LYS A 303 -23.10 10.23 -2.38
N ASP A 304 -23.06 10.49 -1.07
CA ASP A 304 -24.12 11.24 -0.36
C ASP A 304 -24.30 12.66 -0.92
N ARG A 305 -23.18 13.34 -1.23
CA ARG A 305 -23.22 14.68 -1.85
C ARG A 305 -23.79 14.62 -3.26
N PHE A 306 -23.42 13.61 -4.02
CA PHE A 306 -23.90 13.39 -5.37
C PHE A 306 -25.40 13.08 -5.40
N ASP A 307 -25.89 12.23 -4.51
CA ASP A 307 -27.33 11.92 -4.38
C ASP A 307 -28.14 13.18 -4.00
N LYS A 308 -27.61 14.04 -3.13
CA LYS A 308 -28.23 15.34 -2.80
C LYS A 308 -28.29 16.27 -4.01
N LEU A 309 -27.20 16.35 -4.77
CA LEU A 309 -27.14 17.17 -6.00
C LEU A 309 -28.14 16.67 -7.04
N SER A 310 -28.22 15.35 -7.26
CA SER A 310 -29.18 14.73 -8.17
C SER A 310 -30.63 15.05 -7.79
N LYS A 311 -30.98 14.95 -6.51
CA LYS A 311 -32.31 15.34 -6.01
C LYS A 311 -32.60 16.82 -6.20
N SER A 312 -31.61 17.69 -5.99
CA SER A 312 -31.77 19.13 -6.22
C SER A 312 -32.02 19.45 -7.69
N ILE A 313 -31.31 18.78 -8.61
CA ILE A 313 -31.52 18.94 -10.05
C ILE A 313 -32.94 18.46 -10.44
N GLN A 314 -33.40 17.33 -9.90
CA GLN A 314 -34.78 16.87 -10.15
C GLN A 314 -35.84 17.87 -9.64
N THR A 315 -35.59 18.53 -8.51
CA THR A 315 -36.47 19.57 -7.99
C THR A 315 -36.50 20.77 -8.91
N VAL A 316 -35.34 21.25 -9.36
CA VAL A 316 -35.25 22.35 -10.32
C VAL A 316 -36.00 22.02 -11.61
N ASN A 317 -35.85 20.82 -12.14
CA ASN A 317 -36.58 20.40 -13.34
C ASN A 317 -38.13 20.45 -13.16
N LYS A 318 -38.64 20.00 -11.98
CA LYS A 318 -40.05 20.12 -11.66
C LYS A 318 -40.51 21.57 -11.55
N ASP A 319 -39.69 22.43 -10.98
CA ASP A 319 -40.01 23.86 -10.84
C ASP A 319 -40.05 24.53 -12.22
N VAL A 320 -39.15 24.18 -13.13
CA VAL A 320 -39.15 24.64 -14.53
C VAL A 320 -40.41 24.15 -15.27
N GLU A 321 -40.81 22.87 -15.12
CA GLU A 321 -42.07 22.37 -15.69
C GLU A 321 -43.30 23.14 -15.17
N SER A 322 -43.37 23.40 -13.86
CA SER A 322 -44.47 24.16 -13.25
C SER A 322 -44.50 25.60 -13.73
N PHE A 323 -43.34 26.20 -13.97
CA PHE A 323 -43.20 27.54 -14.55
C PHE A 323 -43.71 27.57 -15.98
N GLN A 324 -43.37 26.58 -16.82
CA GLN A 324 -43.92 26.44 -18.17
C GLN A 324 -45.44 26.36 -18.19
N ILE A 325 -46.04 25.49 -17.34
CA ILE A 325 -47.51 25.38 -17.23
C ILE A 325 -48.14 26.74 -16.87
N THR A 326 -47.51 27.49 -15.98
CA THR A 326 -48.01 28.81 -15.57
C THR A 326 -47.94 29.82 -16.70
N THR A 327 -46.82 29.81 -17.45
CA THR A 327 -46.61 30.66 -18.62
C THR A 327 -47.63 30.38 -19.74
N ASP A 328 -47.90 29.10 -19.99
CA ASP A 328 -48.94 28.70 -20.97
C ASP A 328 -50.36 29.14 -20.54
N LYS A 329 -50.66 29.08 -19.25
CA LYS A 329 -51.95 29.60 -18.72
C LYS A 329 -52.03 31.12 -18.89
N ILE A 330 -50.97 31.86 -18.63
CA ILE A 330 -50.93 33.30 -18.82
C ILE A 330 -51.12 33.64 -20.30
N LYS A 331 -50.39 32.94 -21.18
CA LYS A 331 -50.50 33.13 -22.64
C LYS A 331 -51.96 32.88 -23.11
N LYS A 332 -52.59 31.76 -22.77
CA LYS A 332 -53.98 31.47 -23.10
C LYS A 332 -54.93 32.54 -22.60
N LYS A 333 -54.74 33.06 -21.36
CA LYS A 333 -55.55 34.13 -20.84
C LYS A 333 -55.37 35.43 -21.59
N PHE A 334 -54.15 35.77 -21.96
CA PHE A 334 -53.85 36.95 -22.76
C PHE A 334 -54.46 36.84 -24.15
N ASP A 335 -54.35 35.69 -24.87
CA ASP A 335 -54.94 35.44 -26.15
C ASP A 335 -56.46 35.52 -26.08
N SER A 336 -57.11 35.03 -24.98
CA SER A 336 -58.55 35.18 -24.82
C SER A 336 -59.02 36.61 -24.61
N ILE A 337 -58.24 37.45 -23.90
CA ILE A 337 -58.55 38.88 -23.69
C ILE A 337 -58.39 39.65 -25.00
N SER A 338 -57.32 39.37 -25.74
CA SER A 338 -57.09 40.00 -27.05
C SER A 338 -58.18 39.66 -28.05
N ASN A 339 -58.67 38.43 -28.06
CA ASN A 339 -59.76 38.00 -28.94
C ASN A 339 -61.10 38.65 -28.56
N VAL A 340 -61.36 38.90 -27.25
CA VAL A 340 -62.57 39.60 -26.81
C VAL A 340 -62.55 41.07 -27.26
N GLU A 341 -61.37 41.74 -27.22
CA GLU A 341 -61.25 43.12 -27.70
C GLU A 341 -61.50 43.20 -29.21
N ILE A 342 -61.03 42.25 -30.02
CA ILE A 342 -61.25 42.19 -31.47
C ILE A 342 -62.74 41.93 -31.77
N GLN A 343 -63.42 41.05 -31.03
CA GLN A 343 -64.86 40.84 -31.20
C GLN A 343 -65.70 42.08 -30.80
N ASN A 344 -65.32 42.77 -29.73
CA ASN A 344 -66.02 44.01 -29.39
C ASN A 344 -65.81 45.11 -30.43
N ASN A 345 -64.61 45.23 -31.03
CA ASN A 345 -64.42 46.20 -32.10
C ASN A 345 -65.21 45.87 -33.36
N ASN A 346 -65.33 44.56 -33.71
CA ASN A 346 -66.16 44.15 -34.85
C ASN A 346 -67.69 44.37 -34.63
N LEU A 347 -68.15 44.22 -33.39
CA LEU A 347 -69.57 44.51 -33.05
C LEU A 347 -69.86 46.02 -33.07
N LEU A 348 -68.88 46.87 -32.76
CA LEU A 348 -69.02 48.30 -32.85
C LEU A 348 -68.97 48.80 -34.32
N GLU A 349 -68.24 48.12 -35.19
CA GLU A 349 -68.26 48.39 -36.62
C GLU A 349 -69.57 48.00 -37.26
N GLU A 350 -70.20 46.84 -36.93
CA GLU A 350 -71.52 46.42 -37.38
C GLU A 350 -72.64 47.38 -36.89
N GLU A 351 -72.60 47.86 -35.63
CA GLU A 351 -73.57 48.82 -35.15
C GLU A 351 -73.45 50.22 -35.85
N ILE A 352 -72.29 50.56 -36.34
CA ILE A 352 -72.07 51.83 -37.08
C ILE A 352 -72.58 51.71 -38.55
N GLU A 353 -72.44 50.52 -39.21
CA GLU A 353 -72.99 50.28 -40.54
C GLU A 353 -74.50 50.25 -40.52
N ASP A 354 -75.19 49.70 -39.49
CA ASP A 354 -76.64 49.73 -39.40
C ASP A 354 -77.25 51.09 -39.15
N ILE A 355 -76.53 52.07 -38.57
CA ILE A 355 -76.96 53.44 -38.35
C ILE A 355 -76.97 54.29 -39.65
N ASP A 356 -76.08 53.94 -40.59
CA ASP A 356 -75.99 54.73 -41.87
C ASP A 356 -77.11 54.35 -42.89
N TYR A 357 -77.83 53.27 -42.68
CA TYR A 357 -78.96 52.87 -43.61
C TYR A 357 -80.32 53.41 -43.18
N GLU A 358 -80.55 54.00 -41.95
CA GLU A 358 -81.84 54.54 -41.52
C GLU A 358 -81.99 56.05 -41.86
N TRP A 359 -81.07 56.70 -42.53
CA TRP A 359 -81.21 58.11 -42.86
C TRP A 359 -81.52 58.44 -44.35
N TYR A 360 -81.78 57.43 -45.18
CA TYR A 360 -82.26 57.60 -46.55
C TYR A 360 -83.52 56.72 -46.86
N GLY A 361 -84.64 57.08 -46.23
CA GLY A 361 -85.93 56.57 -46.48
C GLY A 361 -87.08 57.55 -46.20
#